data_52bac2ad148d1e135f451a97dcc39527
#
_entry.id   52bac2ad148d1e135f451a97dcc39527
#
_cell.length_a   1.000
_cell.length_b   1.000
_cell.length_c   1.000
_cell.angle_alpha   90.00
_cell.angle_beta   90.00
_cell.angle_gamma   90.00
#
_symmetry.space_group_name_H-M   'P 1'
#
loop_
_entity.id
_entity.type
_entity.pdbx_description
1 polymer ?
#
loop_
_entity_poly.entity_id
_entity_poly.type
_entity_poly.pdbx_seq_one_letter_code
_entity_poly.pdbx_strand_id
1 'polypeptide(L)'
;MKKVFVYHRVSSDQQLDGSGIARQAELLEGYLERTGICAEMDDPAPVVLSDQGVSAFKGLNISEGELGAWMEQVRNGMWDSSILVVESIDRFSRQNPFDVMGYINALMAHNVAIHDVMANIVISRSNSKDLPFVMMNAQRAYDESKYKSDRIRKGWAKKREHAFNKGTIITNKRPQWIEVENDKYVLNEKAVTCSPLISTPRC
;
A
#
# COMPACT_ATOMS: atom_id res chain seq x y z
N MET A 1 -17.12 -21.19 8.18
CA MET A 1 -16.56 -21.78 6.94
C MET A 1 -15.09 -21.40 6.84
N LYS A 2 -14.20 -22.38 6.75
CA LYS A 2 -12.74 -22.17 6.70
C LYS A 2 -12.29 -22.04 5.25
N LYS A 3 -11.49 -21.04 4.94
CA LYS A 3 -10.94 -20.79 3.60
C LYS A 3 -9.50 -20.29 3.65
N VAL A 4 -8.81 -20.43 2.53
CA VAL A 4 -7.54 -19.75 2.29
C VAL A 4 -7.82 -18.45 1.54
N PHE A 5 -7.30 -17.34 2.07
CA PHE A 5 -7.29 -16.03 1.43
C PHE A 5 -5.86 -15.69 1.03
N VAL A 6 -5.68 -15.24 -0.20
CA VAL A 6 -4.38 -14.87 -0.76
C VAL A 6 -4.39 -13.37 -1.01
N TYR A 7 -3.52 -12.63 -0.36
CA TYR A 7 -3.50 -11.19 -0.48
C TYR A 7 -2.39 -10.69 -1.40
N HIS A 8 -2.80 -9.95 -2.42
CA HIS A 8 -1.92 -9.27 -3.37
C HIS A 8 -2.00 -7.76 -3.18
N ARG A 9 -0.85 -7.09 -3.14
CA ARG A 9 -0.82 -5.63 -3.12
C ARG A 9 0.26 -5.10 -4.06
N VAL A 10 -0.14 -4.16 -4.92
CA VAL A 10 0.76 -3.51 -5.86
C VAL A 10 0.68 -1.99 -5.70
N SER A 11 1.83 -1.34 -5.54
CA SER A 11 1.89 0.12 -5.56
C SER A 11 1.72 0.67 -6.98
N SER A 12 1.20 1.91 -7.10
CA SER A 12 1.00 2.60 -8.38
C SER A 12 2.26 2.66 -9.25
N ASP A 13 3.45 2.74 -8.63
CA ASP A 13 4.73 2.82 -9.33
C ASP A 13 5.14 1.48 -10.01
N GLN A 14 4.62 0.35 -9.50
CA GLN A 14 4.88 -1.00 -10.02
C GLN A 14 3.83 -1.46 -11.06
N GLN A 15 2.73 -0.73 -11.21
CA GLN A 15 1.69 -1.04 -12.20
C GLN A 15 2.17 -0.83 -13.64
N LEU A 16 3.20 -0.01 -13.85
CA LEU A 16 3.71 0.33 -15.19
C LEU A 16 4.35 -0.87 -15.92
N ASP A 17 4.85 -1.88 -15.21
CA ASP A 17 5.57 -3.01 -15.80
C ASP A 17 4.81 -4.35 -15.79
N GLY A 18 3.64 -4.45 -15.13
CA GLY A 18 2.85 -5.70 -15.05
C GLY A 18 3.53 -6.89 -14.36
N SER A 19 4.86 -6.86 -14.22
CA SER A 19 5.69 -7.97 -13.72
C SER A 19 5.53 -8.23 -12.22
N GLY A 20 5.17 -7.21 -11.45
CA GLY A 20 5.08 -7.32 -9.99
C GLY A 20 3.93 -8.18 -9.48
N ILE A 21 2.75 -8.09 -10.14
CA ILE A 21 1.55 -8.89 -9.79
C ILE A 21 1.77 -10.35 -10.18
N ALA A 22 2.24 -10.59 -11.42
CA ALA A 22 2.47 -11.94 -11.92
C ALA A 22 3.47 -12.69 -11.03
N ARG A 23 4.57 -12.05 -10.63
CA ARG A 23 5.57 -12.62 -9.71
C ARG A 23 4.98 -12.93 -8.34
N GLN A 24 4.13 -12.06 -7.79
CA GLN A 24 3.47 -12.32 -6.50
C GLN A 24 2.51 -13.50 -6.62
N ALA A 25 1.71 -13.56 -7.68
CA ALA A 25 0.78 -14.65 -7.93
C ALA A 25 1.53 -15.99 -8.01
N GLU A 26 2.56 -16.07 -8.85
CA GLU A 26 3.38 -17.27 -9.00
C GLU A 26 4.00 -17.74 -7.68
N LEU A 27 4.55 -16.81 -6.87
CA LEU A 27 5.12 -17.12 -5.56
C LEU A 27 4.08 -17.73 -4.61
N LEU A 28 2.89 -17.13 -4.56
CA LEU A 28 1.83 -17.52 -3.65
C LEU A 28 1.14 -18.81 -4.10
N GLU A 29 0.93 -18.99 -5.40
CA GLU A 29 0.44 -20.25 -5.99
C GLU A 29 1.40 -21.41 -5.71
N GLY A 30 2.70 -21.23 -5.97
CA GLY A 30 3.72 -22.23 -5.66
C GLY A 30 3.80 -22.55 -4.16
N TYR A 31 3.50 -21.58 -3.28
CA TYR A 31 3.39 -21.84 -1.85
C TYR A 31 2.18 -22.71 -1.51
N LEU A 32 1.00 -22.41 -2.07
CA LEU A 32 -0.23 -23.19 -1.86
C LEU A 32 -0.08 -24.64 -2.35
N GLU A 33 0.50 -24.82 -3.53
CA GLU A 33 0.76 -26.15 -4.10
C GLU A 33 1.72 -26.96 -3.22
N ARG A 34 2.83 -26.38 -2.79
CA ARG A 34 3.84 -27.05 -1.97
C ARG A 34 3.31 -27.42 -0.58
N THR A 35 2.47 -26.59 0.02
CA THR A 35 1.98 -26.81 1.38
C THR A 35 0.69 -27.61 1.43
N GLY A 36 -0.10 -27.62 0.36
CA GLY A 36 -1.39 -28.32 0.29
C GLY A 36 -2.46 -27.79 1.26
N ILE A 37 -2.25 -26.60 1.87
CA ILE A 37 -3.13 -26.05 2.92
C ILE A 37 -4.58 -25.84 2.47
N CYS A 38 -4.81 -25.69 1.16
CA CYS A 38 -6.17 -25.54 0.62
C CYS A 38 -7.01 -26.82 0.80
N ALA A 39 -6.39 -27.99 0.77
CA ALA A 39 -7.10 -29.27 0.90
C ALA A 39 -7.68 -29.50 2.31
N GLU A 40 -7.19 -28.76 3.32
CA GLU A 40 -7.67 -28.85 4.70
C GLU A 40 -8.85 -27.89 5.00
N MET A 41 -9.27 -27.13 4.01
CA MET A 41 -10.33 -26.13 4.13
C MET A 41 -11.70 -26.70 3.75
N ASP A 42 -12.76 -26.03 4.21
CA ASP A 42 -14.14 -26.39 3.84
C ASP A 42 -14.41 -26.20 2.34
N ASP A 43 -13.69 -25.24 1.74
CA ASP A 43 -13.65 -25.00 0.30
C ASP A 43 -12.18 -24.87 -0.12
N PRO A 44 -11.68 -25.79 -0.97
CA PRO A 44 -10.29 -25.80 -1.38
C PRO A 44 -9.91 -24.69 -2.37
N ALA A 45 -10.88 -23.96 -2.92
CA ALA A 45 -10.60 -22.85 -3.82
C ALA A 45 -10.15 -21.61 -3.02
N PRO A 46 -8.90 -21.12 -3.20
CA PRO A 46 -8.44 -19.92 -2.53
C PRO A 46 -9.18 -18.67 -3.03
N VAL A 47 -9.42 -17.72 -2.14
CA VAL A 47 -9.99 -16.42 -2.48
C VAL A 47 -8.87 -15.39 -2.57
N VAL A 48 -8.78 -14.71 -3.70
CA VAL A 48 -7.80 -13.65 -3.93
C VAL A 48 -8.37 -12.32 -3.49
N LEU A 49 -7.64 -11.61 -2.63
CA LEU A 49 -7.87 -10.21 -2.23
C LEU A 49 -6.80 -9.35 -2.90
N SER A 50 -7.19 -8.31 -3.64
CA SER A 50 -6.26 -7.53 -4.44
C SER A 50 -6.44 -6.02 -4.28
N ASP A 51 -5.46 -5.35 -3.65
CA ASP A 51 -5.41 -3.90 -3.51
C ASP A 51 -4.39 -3.30 -4.49
N GLN A 52 -4.88 -2.69 -5.57
CA GLN A 52 -4.07 -2.07 -6.60
C GLN A 52 -3.98 -0.55 -6.41
N GLY A 53 -2.75 0.00 -6.47
CA GLY A 53 -2.54 1.45 -6.33
C GLY A 53 -2.78 2.00 -4.93
N VAL A 54 -3.09 1.15 -3.96
CA VAL A 54 -3.44 1.54 -2.59
C VAL A 54 -2.21 1.59 -1.70
N SER A 55 -2.05 2.71 -0.98
CA SER A 55 -0.88 2.93 -0.13
C SER A 55 -0.99 2.21 1.22
N ALA A 56 -0.19 1.17 1.42
CA ALA A 56 -0.07 0.50 2.72
C ALA A 56 0.57 1.38 3.80
N PHE A 57 1.38 2.39 3.42
CA PHE A 57 1.95 3.34 4.37
C PHE A 57 0.90 4.28 4.97
N LYS A 58 -0.12 4.65 4.19
CA LYS A 58 -1.26 5.44 4.66
C LYS A 58 -2.36 4.59 5.26
N GLY A 59 -2.24 3.25 5.25
CA GLY A 59 -3.25 2.33 5.73
C GLY A 59 -4.51 2.24 4.87
N LEU A 60 -4.50 2.79 3.65
CA LEU A 60 -5.67 2.82 2.79
C LEU A 60 -6.16 1.42 2.41
N ASN A 61 -5.27 0.44 2.31
CA ASN A 61 -5.64 -0.95 2.08
C ASN A 61 -6.47 -1.55 3.25
N ILE A 62 -6.31 -1.01 4.46
CA ILE A 62 -7.11 -1.42 5.62
C ILE A 62 -8.40 -0.58 5.74
N SER A 63 -8.36 0.73 5.41
CA SER A 63 -9.52 1.61 5.56
C SER A 63 -10.48 1.57 4.37
N GLU A 64 -9.98 1.32 3.17
CA GLU A 64 -10.74 1.48 1.92
C GLU A 64 -10.57 0.30 0.95
N GLY A 65 -9.65 -0.66 1.26
CA GLY A 65 -9.30 -1.77 0.39
C GLY A 65 -10.07 -3.05 0.65
N GLU A 66 -9.85 -4.04 -0.22
CA GLU A 66 -10.42 -5.39 -0.07
C GLU A 66 -9.95 -6.09 1.20
N LEU A 67 -8.68 -5.87 1.59
CA LEU A 67 -8.16 -6.42 2.83
C LEU A 67 -8.95 -5.92 4.04
N GLY A 68 -9.26 -4.62 4.10
CA GLY A 68 -10.04 -4.03 5.17
C GLY A 68 -11.47 -4.57 5.22
N ALA A 69 -12.13 -4.66 4.07
CA ALA A 69 -13.47 -5.23 3.98
C ALA A 69 -13.51 -6.70 4.44
N TRP A 70 -12.51 -7.49 4.06
CA TRP A 70 -12.36 -8.86 4.53
C TRP A 70 -12.11 -8.93 6.05
N MET A 71 -11.27 -8.07 6.61
CA MET A 71 -11.02 -8.03 8.06
C MET A 71 -12.28 -7.70 8.86
N GLU A 72 -13.17 -6.85 8.34
CA GLU A 72 -14.48 -6.61 8.96
C GLU A 72 -15.34 -7.88 8.95
N GLN A 73 -15.32 -8.65 7.87
CA GLN A 73 -16.02 -9.94 7.81
C GLN A 73 -15.45 -10.92 8.86
N VAL A 74 -14.12 -10.96 9.03
CA VAL A 74 -13.48 -11.76 10.09
C VAL A 74 -13.95 -11.33 11.48
N ARG A 75 -13.97 -10.03 11.77
CA ARG A 75 -14.46 -9.49 13.06
C ARG A 75 -15.92 -9.87 13.34
N ASN A 76 -16.70 -10.02 12.29
CA ASN A 76 -18.09 -10.48 12.39
C ASN A 76 -18.22 -12.02 12.45
N GLY A 77 -17.10 -12.77 12.60
CA GLY A 77 -17.08 -14.22 12.75
C GLY A 77 -17.35 -15.01 11.45
N MET A 78 -17.28 -14.37 10.29
CA MET A 78 -17.60 -15.04 9.03
C MET A 78 -16.51 -16.04 8.60
N TRP A 79 -15.24 -15.75 8.89
CA TRP A 79 -14.07 -16.48 8.41
C TRP A 79 -13.20 -17.06 9.54
N ASP A 80 -13.81 -17.45 10.66
CA ASP A 80 -13.11 -18.06 11.79
C ASP A 80 -12.30 -19.30 11.34
N SER A 81 -11.07 -19.39 11.87
CA SER A 81 -10.14 -20.49 11.58
C SER A 81 -9.70 -20.60 10.10
N SER A 82 -9.80 -19.51 9.36
CA SER A 82 -9.27 -19.39 7.99
C SER A 82 -7.78 -19.05 7.98
N ILE A 83 -7.18 -19.04 6.80
CA ILE A 83 -5.76 -18.72 6.61
C ILE A 83 -5.64 -17.51 5.69
N LEU A 84 -4.83 -16.53 6.08
CA LEU A 84 -4.40 -15.42 5.23
C LEU A 84 -2.96 -15.66 4.78
N VAL A 85 -2.73 -15.79 3.47
CA VAL A 85 -1.40 -15.95 2.87
C VAL A 85 -0.98 -14.61 2.26
N VAL A 86 0.19 -14.14 2.64
CA VAL A 86 0.78 -12.89 2.14
C VAL A 86 2.20 -13.15 1.62
N GLU A 87 2.64 -12.40 0.61
CA GLU A 87 4.04 -12.45 0.16
C GLU A 87 4.97 -12.15 1.35
N SER A 88 4.69 -11.06 2.06
CA SER A 88 5.39 -10.66 3.29
C SER A 88 4.52 -9.72 4.12
N ILE A 89 4.80 -9.61 5.40
CA ILE A 89 4.01 -8.77 6.31
C ILE A 89 4.04 -7.29 5.96
N ASP A 90 5.05 -6.82 5.24
CA ASP A 90 5.10 -5.43 4.73
C ASP A 90 4.13 -5.17 3.58
N ARG A 91 3.64 -6.22 2.91
CA ARG A 91 2.52 -6.13 1.97
C ARG A 91 1.20 -5.97 2.70
N PHE A 92 1.06 -6.66 3.82
CA PHE A 92 -0.10 -6.55 4.68
C PHE A 92 -0.29 -5.13 5.22
N SER A 93 0.75 -4.53 5.83
CA SER A 93 0.72 -3.13 6.26
C SER A 93 2.12 -2.55 6.40
N ARG A 94 2.24 -1.24 6.14
CA ARG A 94 3.43 -0.42 6.40
C ARG A 94 3.14 0.71 7.38
N GLN A 95 2.07 0.59 8.13
CA GLN A 95 1.71 1.50 9.20
C GLN A 95 2.61 1.31 10.43
N ASN A 96 2.36 2.09 11.46
CA ASN A 96 3.03 1.93 12.74
C ASN A 96 2.94 0.47 13.22
N PRO A 97 4.02 -0.14 13.71
CA PRO A 97 4.01 -1.53 14.18
C PRO A 97 2.95 -1.84 15.23
N PHE A 98 2.55 -0.88 16.08
CA PHE A 98 1.44 -1.07 17.01
C PHE A 98 0.10 -1.28 16.32
N ASP A 99 -0.15 -0.57 15.20
CA ASP A 99 -1.37 -0.77 14.39
C ASP A 99 -1.34 -2.15 13.73
N VAL A 100 -0.17 -2.55 13.18
CA VAL A 100 0.03 -3.89 12.60
C VAL A 100 -0.24 -4.98 13.64
N MET A 101 0.26 -4.80 14.87
CA MET A 101 -0.02 -5.72 15.99
C MET A 101 -1.51 -5.79 16.30
N GLY A 102 -2.20 -4.66 16.27
CA GLY A 102 -3.66 -4.61 16.46
C GLY A 102 -4.41 -5.46 15.44
N TYR A 103 -4.00 -5.39 14.17
CA TYR A 103 -4.60 -6.18 13.09
C TYR A 103 -4.29 -7.68 13.25
N ILE A 104 -3.04 -8.03 13.55
CA ILE A 104 -2.63 -9.43 13.81
C ILE A 104 -3.42 -10.01 14.99
N ASN A 105 -3.55 -9.26 16.09
CA ASN A 105 -4.30 -9.70 17.25
C ASN A 105 -5.80 -9.90 16.93
N ALA A 106 -6.39 -9.01 16.12
CA ALA A 106 -7.77 -9.15 15.70
C ALA A 106 -7.99 -10.44 14.88
N LEU A 107 -7.07 -10.77 13.95
CA LEU A 107 -7.13 -12.01 13.18
C LEU A 107 -6.93 -13.24 14.07
N MET A 108 -5.96 -13.21 14.98
CA MET A 108 -5.72 -14.32 15.92
C MET A 108 -6.88 -14.53 16.88
N ALA A 109 -7.65 -13.50 17.26
CA ALA A 109 -8.84 -13.64 18.08
C ALA A 109 -9.90 -14.53 17.43
N HIS A 110 -9.95 -14.55 16.11
CA HIS A 110 -10.82 -15.40 15.29
C HIS A 110 -10.14 -16.68 14.78
N ASN A 111 -9.01 -17.06 15.38
CA ASN A 111 -8.18 -18.20 14.98
C ASN A 111 -7.72 -18.16 13.51
N VAL A 112 -7.66 -16.98 12.89
CA VAL A 112 -7.09 -16.83 11.55
C VAL A 112 -5.58 -16.92 11.66
N ALA A 113 -4.96 -17.81 10.88
CA ALA A 113 -3.51 -17.91 10.76
C ALA A 113 -3.01 -16.99 9.64
N ILE A 114 -1.83 -16.39 9.82
CA ILE A 114 -1.18 -15.55 8.82
C ILE A 114 0.10 -16.25 8.37
N HIS A 115 0.21 -16.52 7.08
CA HIS A 115 1.38 -17.13 6.46
C HIS A 115 2.18 -16.05 5.71
N ASP A 116 3.38 -15.73 6.20
CA ASP A 116 4.37 -14.89 5.51
C ASP A 116 5.28 -15.80 4.69
N VAL A 117 5.09 -15.79 3.37
CA VAL A 117 5.76 -16.72 2.46
C VAL A 117 7.25 -16.42 2.33
N MET A 118 7.64 -15.14 2.26
CA MET A 118 9.04 -14.74 2.12
C MET A 118 9.86 -15.02 3.38
N ALA A 119 9.29 -14.79 4.55
CA ALA A 119 9.94 -15.08 5.82
C ALA A 119 9.83 -16.57 6.20
N ASN A 120 8.99 -17.35 5.51
CA ASN A 120 8.62 -18.73 5.85
C ASN A 120 8.15 -18.87 7.31
N ILE A 121 7.23 -17.99 7.71
CA ILE A 121 6.70 -17.88 9.06
C ILE A 121 5.19 -18.07 9.03
N VAL A 122 4.69 -18.82 10.01
CA VAL A 122 3.25 -18.97 10.28
C VAL A 122 2.95 -18.39 11.65
N ILE A 123 2.13 -17.35 11.67
CA ILE A 123 1.64 -16.71 12.90
C ILE A 123 0.22 -17.19 13.14
N SER A 124 -0.01 -17.77 14.29
CA SER A 124 -1.34 -18.19 14.74
C SER A 124 -1.45 -18.07 16.25
N ARG A 125 -2.66 -18.23 16.77
CA ARG A 125 -2.89 -18.22 18.22
C ARG A 125 -2.08 -19.28 18.94
N SER A 126 -1.84 -20.44 18.32
CA SER A 126 -1.04 -21.54 18.87
C SER A 126 0.47 -21.40 18.59
N ASN A 127 0.87 -20.56 17.62
CA ASN A 127 2.26 -20.34 17.23
C ASN A 127 2.57 -18.85 17.12
N SER A 128 2.86 -18.23 18.27
CA SER A 128 3.18 -16.80 18.38
C SER A 128 4.68 -16.53 18.61
N LYS A 129 5.53 -17.57 18.60
CA LYS A 129 6.97 -17.45 18.90
C LYS A 129 7.72 -16.50 17.95
N ASP A 130 7.27 -16.41 16.68
CA ASP A 130 7.89 -15.59 15.65
C ASP A 130 7.35 -14.15 15.61
N LEU A 131 6.38 -13.82 16.47
CA LEU A 131 5.77 -12.50 16.53
C LEU A 131 6.79 -11.36 16.77
N PRO A 132 7.81 -11.51 17.65
CA PRO A 132 8.84 -10.48 17.80
C PRO A 132 9.61 -10.21 16.49
N PHE A 133 9.90 -11.24 15.71
CA PHE A 133 10.55 -11.09 14.41
C PHE A 133 9.66 -10.35 13.40
N VAL A 134 8.38 -10.68 13.37
CA VAL A 134 7.38 -9.99 12.54
C VAL A 134 7.28 -8.51 12.91
N MET A 135 7.27 -8.20 14.20
CA MET A 135 7.23 -6.82 14.69
C MET A 135 8.49 -6.03 14.31
N MET A 136 9.65 -6.66 14.38
CA MET A 136 10.92 -6.06 13.93
C MET A 136 10.88 -5.76 12.42
N ASN A 137 10.36 -6.67 11.61
CA ASN A 137 10.20 -6.45 10.17
C ASN A 137 9.17 -5.35 9.85
N ALA A 138 8.05 -5.31 10.57
CA ALA A 138 7.06 -4.25 10.45
C ALA A 138 7.67 -2.87 10.80
N GLN A 139 8.46 -2.78 11.88
CA GLN A 139 9.18 -1.57 12.26
C GLN A 139 10.13 -1.11 11.16
N ARG A 140 10.94 -2.03 10.62
CA ARG A 140 11.87 -1.73 9.53
C ARG A 140 11.15 -1.20 8.28
N ALA A 141 10.06 -1.84 7.87
CA ALA A 141 9.28 -1.42 6.71
C ALA A 141 8.62 -0.04 6.91
N TYR A 142 8.15 0.25 8.13
CA TYR A 142 7.64 1.56 8.51
C TYR A 142 8.72 2.63 8.42
N ASP A 143 9.87 2.40 9.04
CA ASP A 143 11.00 3.35 9.06
C ASP A 143 11.50 3.64 7.64
N GLU A 144 11.67 2.62 6.79
CA GLU A 144 12.06 2.79 5.40
C GLU A 144 11.06 3.69 4.64
N SER A 145 9.77 3.43 4.79
CA SER A 145 8.71 4.22 4.17
C SER A 145 8.70 5.66 4.67
N LYS A 146 8.90 5.86 5.97
CA LYS A 146 8.99 7.18 6.61
C LYS A 146 10.22 7.96 6.11
N TYR A 147 11.40 7.33 6.08
CA TYR A 147 12.62 7.98 5.58
C TYR A 147 12.50 8.36 4.09
N LYS A 148 11.89 7.51 3.27
CA LYS A 148 11.62 7.83 1.85
C LYS A 148 10.72 9.06 1.73
N SER A 149 9.63 9.10 2.49
CA SER A 149 8.69 10.23 2.51
C SER A 149 9.38 11.53 2.98
N ASP A 150 10.15 11.47 4.08
CA ASP A 150 10.86 12.62 4.62
C ASP A 150 11.94 13.14 3.65
N ARG A 151 12.65 12.25 2.96
CA ARG A 151 13.63 12.64 1.93
C ARG A 151 12.96 13.39 0.79
N ILE A 152 11.83 12.89 0.30
CA ILE A 152 11.06 13.55 -0.76
C ILE A 152 10.58 14.92 -0.28
N ARG A 153 10.01 15.02 0.93
CA ARG A 153 9.54 16.27 1.51
C ARG A 153 10.65 17.31 1.65
N LYS A 154 11.82 16.91 2.17
CA LYS A 154 13.01 17.78 2.28
C LYS A 154 13.53 18.21 0.90
N GLY A 155 13.53 17.30 -0.10
CA GLY A 155 13.90 17.65 -1.47
C GLY A 155 12.99 18.71 -2.08
N TRP A 156 11.68 18.57 -1.89
CA TRP A 156 10.71 19.58 -2.33
C TRP A 156 10.83 20.91 -1.58
N ALA A 157 11.12 20.89 -0.28
CA ALA A 157 11.36 22.09 0.49
C ALA A 157 12.56 22.88 -0.06
N LYS A 158 13.69 22.19 -0.30
CA LYS A 158 14.87 22.80 -0.93
C LYS A 158 14.61 23.36 -2.33
N LYS A 159 13.84 22.63 -3.16
CA LYS A 159 13.45 23.12 -4.50
C LYS A 159 12.61 24.40 -4.42
N ARG A 160 11.66 24.47 -3.48
CA ARG A 160 10.84 25.68 -3.26
C ARG A 160 11.68 26.86 -2.80
N GLU A 161 12.55 26.64 -1.83
CA GLU A 161 13.48 27.67 -1.31
C GLU A 161 14.40 28.21 -2.43
N HIS A 162 14.97 27.31 -3.23
CA HIS A 162 15.82 27.69 -4.35
C HIS A 162 15.04 28.48 -5.41
N ALA A 163 13.83 28.04 -5.72
CA ALA A 163 12.95 28.72 -6.67
C ALA A 163 12.55 30.12 -6.17
N PHE A 164 12.25 30.24 -4.87
CA PHE A 164 11.94 31.53 -4.26
C PHE A 164 13.13 32.49 -4.31
N ASN A 165 14.33 32.01 -3.97
CA ASN A 165 15.53 32.86 -3.90
C ASN A 165 16.10 33.22 -5.28
N LYS A 166 15.97 32.32 -6.29
CA LYS A 166 16.58 32.52 -7.61
C LYS A 166 15.56 32.75 -8.75
N GLY A 167 14.26 32.72 -8.43
CA GLY A 167 13.21 32.88 -9.45
C GLY A 167 13.15 31.74 -10.48
N THR A 168 13.68 30.54 -10.13
CA THR A 168 13.68 29.40 -11.04
C THR A 168 12.38 28.61 -10.96
N ILE A 169 12.02 27.89 -12.04
CA ILE A 169 10.82 27.05 -12.06
C ILE A 169 11.00 25.79 -11.19
N ILE A 170 9.93 25.37 -10.53
CA ILE A 170 9.93 24.16 -9.69
C ILE A 170 9.55 22.92 -10.50
N THR A 171 8.63 23.06 -11.45
CA THR A 171 8.05 21.96 -12.22
C THR A 171 7.59 22.41 -13.60
N ASN A 172 7.67 21.51 -14.58
CA ASN A 172 7.09 21.75 -15.90
C ASN A 172 5.58 21.47 -15.97
N LYS A 173 4.99 20.86 -14.94
CA LYS A 173 3.53 20.73 -14.83
C LYS A 173 2.95 22.08 -14.48
N ARG A 174 2.18 22.66 -15.41
CA ARG A 174 1.59 23.99 -15.29
C ARG A 174 0.24 24.06 -15.99
N PRO A 175 -0.64 24.99 -15.60
CA PRO A 175 -1.86 25.30 -16.34
C PRO A 175 -1.53 25.81 -17.76
N GLN A 176 -2.48 25.68 -18.67
CA GLN A 176 -2.30 26.08 -20.08
C GLN A 176 -2.00 27.58 -20.28
N TRP A 177 -2.41 28.43 -19.32
CA TRP A 177 -2.18 29.88 -19.36
C TRP A 177 -0.82 30.33 -18.82
N ILE A 178 0.04 29.37 -18.43
CA ILE A 178 1.42 29.63 -18.01
C ILE A 178 2.36 28.94 -18.98
N GLU A 179 3.32 29.66 -19.52
CA GLU A 179 4.43 29.16 -20.30
C GLU A 179 5.75 29.31 -19.57
N VAL A 180 6.78 28.63 -20.05
CA VAL A 180 8.14 28.76 -19.52
C VAL A 180 9.00 29.39 -20.59
N GLU A 181 9.53 30.58 -20.30
CA GLU A 181 10.51 31.27 -21.11
C GLU A 181 11.72 31.63 -20.25
N ASN A 182 12.91 31.30 -20.72
CA ASN A 182 14.17 31.60 -20.00
C ASN A 182 14.16 31.20 -18.51
N ASP A 183 13.70 29.95 -18.22
CA ASP A 183 13.56 29.43 -16.87
C ASP A 183 12.64 30.23 -15.93
N LYS A 184 11.70 30.98 -16.47
CA LYS A 184 10.68 31.73 -15.73
C LYS A 184 9.29 31.40 -16.22
N TYR A 185 8.32 31.49 -15.30
CA TYR A 185 6.92 31.39 -15.68
C TYR A 185 6.46 32.73 -16.27
N VAL A 186 5.90 32.69 -17.48
CA VAL A 186 5.26 33.80 -18.17
C VAL A 186 3.80 33.50 -18.46
N LEU A 187 2.95 34.50 -18.52
CA LEU A 187 1.55 34.31 -18.90
C LEU A 187 1.43 34.13 -20.42
N ASN A 188 0.72 33.08 -20.84
CA ASN A 188 0.26 32.96 -22.21
C ASN A 188 -1.02 33.76 -22.37
N GLU A 189 -0.92 34.99 -22.89
CA GLU A 189 -2.03 35.92 -23.06
C GLU A 189 -3.18 35.32 -23.90
N LYS A 190 -2.86 34.52 -24.92
CA LYS A 190 -3.85 33.86 -25.77
C LYS A 190 -4.67 32.82 -25.03
N ALA A 191 -4.04 32.09 -24.11
CA ALA A 191 -4.72 31.07 -23.30
C ALA A 191 -5.49 31.68 -22.13
N VAL A 192 -5.06 32.83 -21.59
CA VAL A 192 -5.76 33.58 -20.55
C VAL A 192 -7.10 34.10 -21.05
N THR A 193 -7.17 34.61 -22.28
CA THR A 193 -8.42 35.11 -22.88
C THR A 193 -9.44 34.02 -23.18
N CYS A 194 -9.00 32.75 -23.32
CA CYS A 194 -9.87 31.62 -23.60
C CYS A 194 -10.31 30.84 -22.36
N SER A 195 -9.86 31.22 -21.14
CA SER A 195 -10.17 30.49 -19.92
C SER A 195 -11.39 31.12 -19.20
N PRO A 196 -12.53 30.40 -19.07
CA PRO A 196 -13.74 30.91 -18.43
C PRO A 196 -13.62 31.14 -16.92
N LEU A 197 -12.48 30.85 -16.31
CA LEU A 197 -12.25 30.90 -14.86
C LEU A 197 -11.50 32.15 -14.38
N ILE A 198 -11.06 33.05 -15.27
CA ILE A 198 -10.44 34.31 -14.87
C ILE A 198 -11.47 35.42 -15.09
N SER A 199 -12.51 35.45 -14.24
CA SER A 199 -13.31 36.66 -14.08
C SER A 199 -12.44 37.68 -13.36
N THR A 200 -12.17 38.80 -14.04
CA THR A 200 -11.58 40.01 -13.45
C THR A 200 -12.20 40.34 -12.11
N PRO A 201 -11.41 40.67 -11.09
CA PRO A 201 -11.97 41.26 -9.88
C PRO A 201 -12.72 42.54 -10.28
N ARG A 202 -14.01 42.61 -9.96
CA ARG A 202 -14.76 43.85 -10.05
C ARG A 202 -14.15 44.84 -9.05
N CYS A 203 -13.73 45.98 -9.57
CA CYS A 203 -13.40 47.17 -8.77
C CYS A 203 -14.53 47.51 -7.80
#